data_ad87f360205050aa7508dc43e5e53d7b
#
_entry.id   ad87f360205050aa7508dc43e5e53d7b
#
_cell.length_a   1.000
_cell.length_b   1.000
_cell.length_c   1.000
_cell.angle_alpha   90.00
_cell.angle_beta   90.00
_cell.angle_gamma   90.00
#
_symmetry.space_group_name_H-M   'P 1'
#
loop_
_entity.id
_entity.type
_entity.pdbx_description
1 polymer ?
#
loop_
_entity_poly.entity_id
_entity_poly.type
_entity_poly.pdbx_seq_one_letter_code
_entity_poly.pdbx_strand_id
1 'polypeptide(L)'
;MGFFGLFGKKGNVEQKDEASKAKEQERLSQGLEKTKRGLMERLQRVLTGRSKIDDEVLDTIEESLLGADVGVETTVKIIEAIERRAKEDRYTSEEELKQIIRSETSRLFKEKEQTESVETNEGKRPYVIMVVGVNGVGKTTTIGKLANRYKQAGMKVVLGAADTFRAAATEQLTIWADRVGVGIVKQGQGADPASVAFDTVKSAIAQDADVVIIDTAGRLHNKVGLMDELSKIKKVMGKVREGAPDEVLLVLDGSTGQNAKEQAKEFVKATTVTGLVITKLDGTAKGGVVIGISAEMDIPVRWIGVGEGMDDLQEFDADKFVATLFA
;
A
#
# COMPACT_ATOMS: atom_id res chain seq x y z
N MET A 1 49.38 19.46 -11.13
CA MET A 1 49.13 18.01 -11.01
C MET A 1 48.24 17.80 -9.82
N GLY A 2 47.03 17.32 -9.82
CA GLY A 2 46.23 16.67 -10.84
C GLY A 2 44.78 16.79 -10.36
N PHE A 3 43.95 17.28 -11.29
CA PHE A 3 42.50 17.44 -11.13
C PHE A 3 41.85 16.16 -11.68
N PHE A 4 41.80 15.08 -10.89
CA PHE A 4 41.10 13.84 -11.27
C PHE A 4 40.55 13.20 -9.97
N GLY A 5 39.31 13.45 -9.65
CA GLY A 5 38.68 12.80 -8.48
C GLY A 5 37.23 13.19 -8.15
N LEU A 6 36.59 14.08 -8.89
CA LEU A 6 35.22 14.55 -8.54
C LEU A 6 34.11 14.04 -9.46
N PHE A 7 34.44 13.41 -10.59
CA PHE A 7 33.43 12.94 -11.55
C PHE A 7 32.99 11.47 -11.35
N GLY A 8 33.74 10.68 -10.58
CA GLY A 8 33.45 9.25 -10.38
C GLY A 8 32.36 8.93 -9.33
N LYS A 9 32.07 9.84 -8.40
CA LYS A 9 31.09 9.56 -7.32
C LYS A 9 29.63 9.86 -7.74
N LYS A 10 29.38 10.87 -8.57
CA LYS A 10 28.00 11.17 -9.04
C LYS A 10 27.47 10.10 -9.99
N GLY A 11 28.25 9.65 -10.95
CA GLY A 11 27.82 8.61 -11.91
C GLY A 11 27.52 7.25 -11.27
N ASN A 12 28.17 6.92 -10.15
CA ASN A 12 27.93 5.65 -9.43
C ASN A 12 26.65 5.68 -8.56
N VAL A 13 26.22 6.85 -8.12
CA VAL A 13 24.95 7.01 -7.35
C VAL A 13 23.78 6.99 -8.34
N GLU A 14 23.84 7.73 -9.43
CA GLU A 14 22.80 7.75 -10.47
C GLU A 14 22.57 6.35 -11.09
N GLN A 15 23.64 5.60 -11.41
CA GLN A 15 23.53 4.24 -11.92
C GLN A 15 22.94 3.24 -10.90
N LYS A 16 23.20 3.42 -9.61
CA LYS A 16 22.58 2.59 -8.57
C LYS A 16 21.09 2.89 -8.39
N ASP A 17 20.72 4.16 -8.46
CA ASP A 17 19.33 4.59 -8.36
C ASP A 17 18.50 4.12 -9.58
N GLU A 18 19.05 4.20 -10.79
CA GLU A 18 18.41 3.67 -12.00
C GLU A 18 18.25 2.15 -11.95
N ALA A 19 19.27 1.42 -11.50
CA ALA A 19 19.19 -0.03 -11.32
C ALA A 19 18.20 -0.45 -10.26
N SER A 20 18.04 0.33 -9.18
CA SER A 20 17.05 0.11 -8.14
C SER A 20 15.63 0.31 -8.68
N LYS A 21 15.39 1.41 -9.37
CA LYS A 21 14.08 1.72 -10.00
C LYS A 21 13.69 0.69 -11.05
N ALA A 22 14.64 0.21 -11.85
CA ALA A 22 14.39 -0.84 -12.84
C ALA A 22 13.95 -2.16 -12.16
N LYS A 23 14.60 -2.56 -11.05
CA LYS A 23 14.20 -3.73 -10.28
C LYS A 23 12.83 -3.58 -9.62
N GLU A 24 12.51 -2.41 -9.08
CA GLU A 24 11.17 -2.13 -8.54
C GLU A 24 10.10 -2.26 -9.62
N GLN A 25 10.34 -1.71 -10.80
CA GLN A 25 9.42 -1.82 -11.94
C GLN A 25 9.26 -3.26 -12.43
N GLU A 26 10.33 -4.04 -12.46
CA GLU A 26 10.28 -5.46 -12.81
C GLU A 26 9.44 -6.26 -11.80
N ARG A 27 9.65 -6.05 -10.50
CA ARG A 27 8.86 -6.69 -9.43
C ARG A 27 7.38 -6.29 -9.50
N LEU A 28 7.09 -5.01 -9.77
CA LEU A 28 5.73 -4.54 -9.98
C LEU A 28 5.06 -5.27 -11.16
N SER A 29 5.76 -5.36 -12.28
CA SER A 29 5.27 -6.06 -13.47
C SER A 29 5.01 -7.55 -13.20
N GLN A 30 5.94 -8.23 -12.51
CA GLN A 30 5.77 -9.63 -12.12
C GLN A 30 4.61 -9.81 -11.14
N GLY A 31 4.50 -8.93 -10.15
CA GLY A 31 3.44 -8.99 -9.14
C GLY A 31 2.05 -8.71 -9.71
N LEU A 32 1.94 -7.92 -10.77
CA LEU A 32 0.67 -7.59 -11.43
C LEU A 32 0.35 -8.47 -12.66
N GLU A 33 1.21 -9.43 -13.00
CA GLU A 33 1.10 -10.22 -14.24
C GLU A 33 -0.26 -10.88 -14.42
N LYS A 34 -0.84 -11.48 -13.37
CA LYS A 34 -2.15 -12.13 -13.43
C LYS A 34 -3.27 -11.14 -13.70
N THR A 35 -3.23 -9.98 -13.04
CA THR A 35 -4.24 -8.91 -13.24
C THR A 35 -4.11 -8.32 -14.63
N LYS A 36 -2.88 -7.97 -15.04
CA LYS A 36 -2.57 -7.45 -16.37
C LYS A 36 -3.05 -8.40 -17.45
N ARG A 37 -2.70 -9.68 -17.37
CA ARG A 37 -3.12 -10.68 -18.37
C ARG A 37 -4.63 -10.78 -18.47
N GLY A 38 -5.34 -10.88 -17.35
CA GLY A 38 -6.80 -10.94 -17.34
C GLY A 38 -7.49 -9.72 -17.94
N LEU A 39 -6.92 -8.53 -17.71
CA LEU A 39 -7.41 -7.26 -18.24
C LEU A 39 -7.07 -7.13 -19.73
N MET A 40 -5.82 -7.35 -20.11
CA MET A 40 -5.32 -7.07 -21.47
C MET A 40 -5.76 -8.10 -22.51
N GLU A 41 -5.91 -9.38 -22.15
CA GLU A 41 -6.40 -10.41 -23.08
C GLU A 41 -7.80 -10.09 -23.64
N ARG A 42 -8.65 -9.45 -22.86
CA ARG A 42 -9.98 -9.02 -23.29
C ARG A 42 -9.90 -7.75 -24.12
N LEU A 43 -9.17 -6.75 -23.65
CA LEU A 43 -9.02 -5.46 -24.34
C LEU A 43 -8.36 -5.62 -25.71
N GLN A 44 -7.28 -6.38 -25.85
CA GLN A 44 -6.59 -6.58 -27.13
C GLN A 44 -7.49 -7.18 -28.20
N ARG A 45 -8.39 -8.13 -27.84
CA ARG A 45 -9.32 -8.75 -28.81
C ARG A 45 -10.22 -7.74 -29.49
N VAL A 46 -10.61 -6.68 -28.79
CA VAL A 46 -11.57 -5.70 -29.31
C VAL A 46 -10.86 -4.46 -29.87
N LEU A 47 -9.69 -4.11 -29.33
CA LEU A 47 -8.93 -2.95 -29.81
C LEU A 47 -8.20 -3.21 -31.12
N THR A 48 -7.82 -4.45 -31.42
CA THR A 48 -7.04 -4.80 -32.61
C THR A 48 -7.79 -4.41 -33.90
N GLY A 49 -7.17 -3.48 -34.66
CA GLY A 49 -7.71 -3.02 -35.94
C GLY A 49 -8.86 -2.02 -35.85
N ARG A 50 -9.24 -1.55 -34.67
CA ARG A 50 -10.30 -0.55 -34.50
C ARG A 50 -9.71 0.85 -34.31
N SER A 51 -10.26 1.80 -35.03
CA SER A 51 -9.92 3.23 -34.97
C SER A 51 -11.02 4.10 -34.34
N LYS A 52 -12.05 3.46 -33.75
CA LYS A 52 -13.15 4.16 -33.09
C LYS A 52 -13.56 3.44 -31.81
N ILE A 53 -13.92 4.20 -30.78
CA ILE A 53 -14.60 3.71 -29.59
C ILE A 53 -16.09 3.67 -29.95
N ASP A 54 -16.59 2.48 -30.16
CA ASP A 54 -18.02 2.19 -30.27
C ASP A 54 -18.53 1.52 -28.98
N ASP A 55 -19.83 1.28 -28.92
CA ASP A 55 -20.45 0.69 -27.72
C ASP A 55 -19.85 -0.68 -27.40
N GLU A 56 -19.46 -1.49 -28.39
CA GLU A 56 -18.86 -2.80 -28.20
C GLU A 56 -17.46 -2.69 -27.54
N VAL A 57 -16.68 -1.65 -27.88
CA VAL A 57 -15.40 -1.36 -27.22
C VAL A 57 -15.62 -0.93 -25.78
N LEU A 58 -16.60 -0.03 -25.52
CA LEU A 58 -16.92 0.42 -24.17
C LEU A 58 -17.40 -0.73 -23.29
N ASP A 59 -18.30 -1.58 -23.80
CA ASP A 59 -18.80 -2.77 -23.10
C ASP A 59 -17.65 -3.72 -22.73
N THR A 60 -16.70 -3.93 -23.64
CA THR A 60 -15.53 -4.79 -23.36
C THR A 60 -14.57 -4.18 -22.32
N ILE A 61 -14.38 -2.86 -22.35
CA ILE A 61 -13.61 -2.16 -21.32
C ILE A 61 -14.31 -2.33 -19.96
N GLU A 62 -15.63 -2.13 -19.92
CA GLU A 62 -16.44 -2.31 -18.71
C GLU A 62 -16.30 -3.73 -18.15
N GLU A 63 -16.53 -4.76 -18.97
CA GLU A 63 -16.36 -6.16 -18.55
C GLU A 63 -14.95 -6.47 -18.06
N SER A 64 -13.93 -5.88 -18.68
CA SER A 64 -12.53 -6.10 -18.30
C SER A 64 -12.21 -5.47 -16.96
N LEU A 65 -12.69 -4.25 -16.70
CA LEU A 65 -12.52 -3.55 -15.42
C LEU A 65 -13.29 -4.25 -14.29
N LEU A 66 -14.54 -4.66 -14.54
CA LEU A 66 -15.32 -5.45 -13.58
C LEU A 66 -14.66 -6.80 -13.28
N GLY A 67 -14.15 -7.47 -14.32
CA GLY A 67 -13.42 -8.74 -14.16
C GLY A 67 -12.11 -8.62 -13.37
N ALA A 68 -11.51 -7.44 -13.35
CA ALA A 68 -10.34 -7.13 -12.52
C ALA A 68 -10.73 -6.65 -11.09
N ASP A 69 -12.02 -6.67 -10.73
CA ASP A 69 -12.56 -6.21 -9.45
C ASP A 69 -12.38 -4.69 -9.19
N VAL A 70 -12.39 -3.85 -10.22
CA VAL A 70 -12.40 -2.37 -10.08
C VAL A 70 -13.64 -1.89 -9.32
N GLY A 71 -14.77 -2.59 -9.47
CA GLY A 71 -16.06 -2.26 -8.86
C GLY A 71 -16.93 -1.40 -9.77
N VAL A 72 -18.26 -1.57 -9.64
CA VAL A 72 -19.25 -1.01 -10.57
C VAL A 72 -19.19 0.52 -10.63
N GLU A 73 -19.24 1.20 -9.47
CA GLU A 73 -19.27 2.66 -9.41
C GLU A 73 -18.03 3.31 -10.05
N THR A 74 -16.86 2.73 -9.80
CA THR A 74 -15.58 3.21 -10.34
C THR A 74 -15.49 2.90 -11.84
N THR A 75 -15.94 1.72 -12.26
CA THR A 75 -15.98 1.33 -13.67
C THR A 75 -16.85 2.29 -14.48
N VAL A 76 -18.06 2.60 -14.01
CA VAL A 76 -18.95 3.57 -14.69
C VAL A 76 -18.28 4.94 -14.84
N LYS A 77 -17.61 5.44 -13.79
CA LYS A 77 -16.87 6.72 -13.86
C LYS A 77 -15.76 6.69 -14.92
N ILE A 78 -15.05 5.57 -15.02
CA ILE A 78 -13.97 5.40 -16.02
C ILE A 78 -14.59 5.38 -17.43
N ILE A 79 -15.66 4.62 -17.65
CA ILE A 79 -16.33 4.51 -18.94
C ILE A 79 -16.88 5.87 -19.40
N GLU A 80 -17.60 6.60 -18.53
CA GLU A 80 -18.10 7.95 -18.83
C GLU A 80 -16.97 8.93 -19.17
N ALA A 81 -15.85 8.84 -18.47
CA ALA A 81 -14.68 9.69 -18.74
C ALA A 81 -14.03 9.34 -20.09
N ILE A 82 -13.90 8.05 -20.41
CA ILE A 82 -13.40 7.58 -21.72
C ILE A 82 -14.33 8.03 -22.84
N GLU A 83 -15.64 7.83 -22.70
CA GLU A 83 -16.63 8.21 -23.69
C GLU A 83 -16.61 9.72 -23.97
N ARG A 84 -16.57 10.55 -22.93
CA ARG A 84 -16.47 12.00 -23.05
C ARG A 84 -15.19 12.38 -23.80
N ARG A 85 -14.06 11.84 -23.39
CA ARG A 85 -12.75 12.12 -24.00
C ARG A 85 -12.69 11.68 -25.46
N ALA A 86 -13.28 10.53 -25.77
CA ALA A 86 -13.38 10.01 -27.13
C ALA A 86 -14.24 10.89 -28.09
N LYS A 87 -15.22 11.62 -27.53
CA LYS A 87 -16.01 12.60 -28.30
C LYS A 87 -15.25 13.90 -28.53
N GLU A 88 -14.40 14.29 -27.61
CA GLU A 88 -13.62 15.54 -27.67
C GLU A 88 -12.36 15.39 -28.52
N ASP A 89 -11.63 14.29 -28.35
CA ASP A 89 -10.37 14.02 -29.02
C ASP A 89 -10.58 13.12 -30.25
N ARG A 90 -10.11 13.57 -31.42
CA ARG A 90 -10.00 12.70 -32.60
C ARG A 90 -8.81 11.78 -32.45
N TYR A 91 -9.01 10.60 -31.88
CA TYR A 91 -7.97 9.58 -31.86
C TYR A 91 -8.03 8.76 -33.16
N THR A 92 -6.84 8.29 -33.58
CA THR A 92 -6.66 7.62 -34.87
C THR A 92 -5.97 6.26 -34.75
N SER A 93 -5.56 5.87 -33.52
CA SER A 93 -4.81 4.65 -33.30
C SER A 93 -5.21 3.92 -32.00
N GLU A 94 -4.96 2.61 -31.97
CA GLU A 94 -5.09 1.76 -30.79
C GLU A 94 -4.26 2.28 -29.61
N GLU A 95 -3.07 2.83 -29.88
CA GLU A 95 -2.19 3.32 -28.83
C GLU A 95 -2.73 4.60 -28.17
N GLU A 96 -3.32 5.51 -28.96
CA GLU A 96 -3.99 6.69 -28.42
C GLU A 96 -5.18 6.31 -27.53
N LEU A 97 -5.93 5.27 -27.91
CA LEU A 97 -7.02 4.75 -27.10
C LEU A 97 -6.52 4.17 -25.76
N LYS A 98 -5.45 3.37 -25.78
CA LYS A 98 -4.81 2.88 -24.56
C LYS A 98 -4.33 4.04 -23.67
N GLN A 99 -3.80 5.11 -24.25
CA GLN A 99 -3.41 6.31 -23.50
C GLN A 99 -4.60 7.02 -22.85
N ILE A 100 -5.75 7.10 -23.52
CA ILE A 100 -6.98 7.64 -22.95
C ILE A 100 -7.39 6.81 -21.72
N ILE A 101 -7.47 5.48 -21.86
CA ILE A 101 -7.83 4.59 -20.76
C ILE A 101 -6.87 4.78 -19.58
N ARG A 102 -5.54 4.79 -19.83
CA ARG A 102 -4.51 5.02 -18.81
C ARG A 102 -4.70 6.36 -18.11
N SER A 103 -4.83 7.44 -18.89
CA SER A 103 -4.92 8.79 -18.32
C SER A 103 -6.18 9.00 -17.49
N GLU A 104 -7.33 8.51 -17.93
CA GLU A 104 -8.58 8.64 -17.16
C GLU A 104 -8.57 7.75 -15.91
N THR A 105 -7.96 6.56 -15.98
CA THR A 105 -7.76 5.72 -14.79
C THR A 105 -6.79 6.38 -13.79
N SER A 106 -5.67 6.94 -14.25
CA SER A 106 -4.69 7.63 -13.38
C SER A 106 -5.29 8.87 -12.70
N ARG A 107 -6.23 9.57 -13.33
CA ARG A 107 -6.88 10.75 -12.72
C ARG A 107 -7.63 10.44 -11.44
N LEU A 108 -8.17 9.23 -11.31
CA LEU A 108 -8.89 8.80 -10.09
C LEU A 108 -8.00 8.73 -8.85
N PHE A 109 -6.68 8.64 -9.02
CA PHE A 109 -5.72 8.60 -7.92
C PHE A 109 -5.17 9.99 -7.53
N LYS A 110 -5.07 10.92 -8.49
CA LYS A 110 -4.29 12.19 -8.36
C LYS A 110 -4.83 13.19 -7.34
N GLU A 111 -6.08 13.08 -6.93
CA GLU A 111 -6.68 14.02 -5.99
C GLU A 111 -6.27 13.81 -4.52
N LYS A 112 -5.47 12.75 -4.20
CA LYS A 112 -5.27 12.27 -2.82
C LYS A 112 -3.81 12.16 -2.37
N GLU A 113 -2.85 12.69 -3.13
CA GLU A 113 -1.40 12.44 -2.93
C GLU A 113 -0.71 13.20 -1.78
N GLN A 114 -1.40 14.00 -0.98
CA GLN A 114 -0.74 14.80 0.07
C GLN A 114 -0.94 14.22 1.47
N THR A 115 -0.04 13.35 1.88
CA THR A 115 0.12 12.97 3.30
C THR A 115 1.61 13.05 3.68
N GLU A 116 1.89 13.60 4.86
CA GLU A 116 3.24 13.65 5.43
C GLU A 116 3.83 12.22 5.50
N SER A 117 5.07 12.07 5.05
CA SER A 117 5.82 10.81 5.15
C SER A 117 6.81 10.86 6.31
N VAL A 118 7.37 9.71 6.69
CA VAL A 118 8.46 9.63 7.70
C VAL A 118 9.61 10.59 7.36
N GLU A 119 9.88 10.77 6.06
CA GLU A 119 10.99 11.58 5.54
C GLU A 119 10.73 13.08 5.65
N THR A 120 9.44 13.50 5.63
CA THR A 120 9.04 14.93 5.70
C THR A 120 8.72 15.40 7.11
N ASN A 121 8.69 14.50 8.10
CA ASN A 121 8.34 14.84 9.49
C ASN A 121 9.56 15.39 10.26
N GLU A 122 10.01 16.57 9.89
CA GLU A 122 11.09 17.27 10.58
C GLU A 122 10.66 17.62 12.01
N GLY A 123 11.15 16.84 12.99
CA GLY A 123 11.15 17.24 14.40
C GLY A 123 10.37 16.39 15.40
N LYS A 124 9.53 15.44 15.00
CA LYS A 124 8.77 14.57 15.93
C LYS A 124 9.33 13.14 15.94
N ARG A 125 10.35 12.88 16.73
CA ARG A 125 10.89 11.52 16.90
C ARG A 125 10.38 10.86 18.18
N PRO A 126 10.09 9.53 18.15
CA PRO A 126 10.01 8.67 16.97
C PRO A 126 8.74 8.94 16.14
N TYR A 127 8.78 8.70 14.82
CA TYR A 127 7.59 8.59 14.00
C TYR A 127 6.86 7.29 14.33
N VAL A 128 5.60 7.36 14.71
CA VAL A 128 4.84 6.21 15.23
C VAL A 128 3.80 5.75 14.22
N ILE A 129 3.95 4.52 13.73
CA ILE A 129 3.04 3.86 12.81
C ILE A 129 2.25 2.80 13.54
N MET A 130 0.93 2.85 13.47
CA MET A 130 0.03 1.82 13.97
C MET A 130 -0.53 1.02 12.79
N VAL A 131 -0.32 -0.31 12.77
CA VAL A 131 -0.77 -1.17 11.68
C VAL A 131 -2.02 -1.93 12.09
N VAL A 132 -3.11 -1.74 11.35
CA VAL A 132 -4.42 -2.32 11.61
C VAL A 132 -4.92 -3.14 10.42
N GLY A 133 -5.96 -3.98 10.61
CA GLY A 133 -6.55 -4.81 9.56
C GLY A 133 -6.96 -6.17 10.09
N VAL A 134 -7.74 -6.95 9.33
CA VAL A 134 -8.21 -8.27 9.77
C VAL A 134 -7.06 -9.29 9.84
N ASN A 135 -7.32 -10.44 10.47
CA ASN A 135 -6.32 -11.51 10.50
C ASN A 135 -6.11 -12.10 9.10
N GLY A 136 -4.85 -12.44 8.78
CA GLY A 136 -4.48 -13.08 7.51
C GLY A 136 -4.24 -12.14 6.33
N VAL A 137 -4.48 -10.84 6.46
CA VAL A 137 -4.22 -9.85 5.39
C VAL A 137 -2.75 -9.51 5.18
N GLY A 138 -1.85 -9.98 6.05
CA GLY A 138 -0.41 -9.74 5.91
C GLY A 138 0.14 -8.60 6.78
N LYS A 139 -0.53 -8.18 7.87
CA LYS A 139 -0.05 -7.12 8.79
C LYS A 139 1.39 -7.35 9.26
N THR A 140 1.66 -8.48 9.90
CA THR A 140 2.97 -8.79 10.48
C THR A 140 4.07 -8.86 9.40
N THR A 141 3.74 -9.39 8.21
CA THR A 141 4.65 -9.38 7.05
C THR A 141 4.92 -7.96 6.55
N THR A 142 3.88 -7.14 6.45
CA THR A 142 3.99 -5.72 6.07
C THR A 142 4.88 -4.97 7.05
N ILE A 143 4.70 -5.17 8.35
CA ILE A 143 5.54 -4.56 9.40
C ILE A 143 7.01 -4.95 9.22
N GLY A 144 7.29 -6.24 8.99
CA GLY A 144 8.65 -6.71 8.76
C GLY A 144 9.31 -6.08 7.54
N LYS A 145 8.57 -5.95 6.42
CA LYS A 145 9.05 -5.32 5.18
C LYS A 145 9.25 -3.80 5.35
N LEU A 146 8.34 -3.10 6.02
CA LEU A 146 8.50 -1.68 6.37
C LEU A 146 9.72 -1.45 7.26
N ALA A 147 9.88 -2.27 8.29
CA ALA A 147 11.04 -2.19 9.18
C ALA A 147 12.36 -2.37 8.41
N ASN A 148 12.40 -3.32 7.47
CA ASN A 148 13.55 -3.52 6.60
C ASN A 148 13.84 -2.28 5.74
N ARG A 149 12.81 -1.69 5.14
CA ARG A 149 12.94 -0.49 4.29
C ARG A 149 13.50 0.71 5.08
N TYR A 150 12.93 1.00 6.26
CA TYR A 150 13.41 2.09 7.11
C TYR A 150 14.84 1.83 7.62
N LYS A 151 15.16 0.58 7.98
CA LYS A 151 16.53 0.22 8.37
C LYS A 151 17.52 0.40 7.22
N GLN A 152 17.17 0.01 6.00
CA GLN A 152 18.01 0.22 4.82
C GLN A 152 18.22 1.71 4.51
N ALA A 153 17.24 2.56 4.84
CA ALA A 153 17.38 4.01 4.82
C ALA A 153 18.24 4.59 5.97
N GLY A 154 18.81 3.74 6.82
CA GLY A 154 19.67 4.15 7.94
C GLY A 154 18.93 4.53 9.21
N MET A 155 17.61 4.33 9.27
CA MET A 155 16.78 4.69 10.42
C MET A 155 16.84 3.61 11.51
N LYS A 156 16.78 4.03 12.76
CA LYS A 156 16.64 3.17 13.92
C LYS A 156 15.18 2.83 14.18
N VAL A 157 14.81 1.56 14.03
CA VAL A 157 13.42 1.07 14.10
C VAL A 157 13.20 0.26 15.37
N VAL A 158 12.04 0.43 16.00
CA VAL A 158 11.57 -0.39 17.12
C VAL A 158 10.16 -0.92 16.79
N LEU A 159 9.97 -2.24 16.98
CA LEU A 159 8.68 -2.91 16.77
C LEU A 159 7.95 -3.12 18.10
N GLY A 160 6.62 -3.06 18.08
CA GLY A 160 5.75 -3.36 19.20
C GLY A 160 4.77 -4.50 18.90
N ALA A 161 4.84 -5.60 19.65
CA ALA A 161 3.99 -6.78 19.48
C ALA A 161 2.68 -6.64 20.29
N ALA A 162 1.74 -5.80 19.82
CA ALA A 162 0.48 -5.58 20.52
C ALA A 162 -0.67 -6.53 20.09
N ASP A 163 -0.46 -7.50 19.18
CA ASP A 163 -1.36 -8.66 19.00
C ASP A 163 -1.05 -9.73 20.06
N THR A 164 -1.30 -9.41 21.32
CA THR A 164 -0.93 -10.22 22.50
C THR A 164 -1.74 -11.48 22.67
N PHE A 165 -2.91 -11.54 22.04
CA PHE A 165 -3.80 -12.71 22.13
C PHE A 165 -3.34 -13.89 21.28
N ARG A 166 -2.56 -13.62 20.23
CA ARG A 166 -2.04 -14.63 19.30
C ARG A 166 -0.56 -14.85 19.54
N ALA A 167 -0.23 -15.90 20.30
CA ALA A 167 1.16 -16.27 20.54
C ALA A 167 1.97 -16.37 19.23
N ALA A 168 1.41 -17.01 18.19
CA ALA A 168 2.05 -17.14 16.89
C ALA A 168 2.28 -15.78 16.19
N ALA A 169 1.47 -14.75 16.43
CA ALA A 169 1.69 -13.42 15.86
C ALA A 169 2.91 -12.74 16.50
N THR A 170 3.01 -12.79 17.83
CA THR A 170 4.18 -12.29 18.56
C THR A 170 5.47 -13.01 18.16
N GLU A 171 5.39 -14.33 17.98
CA GLU A 171 6.52 -15.16 17.54
C GLU A 171 6.95 -14.80 16.11
N GLN A 172 5.98 -14.67 15.20
CA GLN A 172 6.22 -14.25 13.81
C GLN A 172 6.85 -12.86 13.73
N LEU A 173 6.36 -11.90 14.52
CA LEU A 173 6.95 -10.55 14.58
C LEU A 173 8.38 -10.59 15.15
N THR A 174 8.65 -11.46 16.11
CA THR A 174 9.99 -11.65 16.67
C THR A 174 10.96 -12.18 15.59
N ILE A 175 10.53 -13.17 14.80
CA ILE A 175 11.33 -13.69 13.68
C ILE A 175 11.64 -12.57 12.66
N TRP A 176 10.68 -11.70 12.38
CA TRP A 176 10.90 -10.54 11.52
C TRP A 176 11.90 -9.56 12.12
N ALA A 177 11.75 -9.23 13.42
CA ALA A 177 12.66 -8.34 14.12
C ALA A 177 14.11 -8.86 14.08
N ASP A 178 14.32 -10.15 14.34
CA ASP A 178 15.61 -10.80 14.28
C ASP A 178 16.20 -10.82 12.86
N ARG A 179 15.39 -11.18 11.86
CA ARG A 179 15.78 -11.19 10.44
C ARG A 179 16.22 -9.83 9.94
N VAL A 180 15.47 -8.80 10.29
CA VAL A 180 15.79 -7.41 9.93
C VAL A 180 16.90 -6.85 10.84
N GLY A 181 17.04 -7.36 12.07
CA GLY A 181 17.98 -6.88 13.09
C GLY A 181 17.53 -5.54 13.66
N VAL A 182 16.28 -5.45 14.10
CA VAL A 182 15.68 -4.28 14.78
C VAL A 182 15.16 -4.66 16.16
N GLY A 183 15.00 -3.68 17.05
CA GLY A 183 14.47 -3.90 18.40
C GLY A 183 13.00 -4.27 18.39
N ILE A 184 12.58 -5.12 19.33
CA ILE A 184 11.17 -5.47 19.54
C ILE A 184 10.81 -5.37 21.02
N VAL A 185 9.65 -4.77 21.31
CA VAL A 185 9.02 -4.75 22.63
C VAL A 185 7.81 -5.69 22.61
N LYS A 186 7.80 -6.65 23.53
CA LYS A 186 6.75 -7.64 23.68
C LYS A 186 6.53 -7.95 25.16
N GLN A 187 5.31 -8.38 25.50
CA GLN A 187 4.96 -8.85 26.81
C GLN A 187 4.43 -10.29 26.74
N GLY A 188 4.06 -10.88 27.87
CA GLY A 188 3.50 -12.22 27.93
C GLY A 188 2.17 -12.33 27.19
N GLN A 189 1.81 -13.55 26.78
CA GLN A 189 0.53 -13.83 26.11
C GLN A 189 -0.66 -13.35 26.98
N GLY A 190 -1.60 -12.65 26.36
CA GLY A 190 -2.78 -12.08 27.04
C GLY A 190 -2.51 -10.77 27.78
N ALA A 191 -1.31 -10.21 27.72
CA ALA A 191 -1.04 -8.87 28.23
C ALA A 191 -1.93 -7.82 27.55
N ASP A 192 -2.13 -6.67 28.21
CA ASP A 192 -2.90 -5.56 27.65
C ASP A 192 -2.18 -4.99 26.41
N PRO A 193 -2.80 -5.05 25.20
CA PRO A 193 -2.19 -4.48 23.99
C PRO A 193 -1.77 -3.02 24.11
N ALA A 194 -2.57 -2.23 24.84
CA ALA A 194 -2.28 -0.82 25.09
C ALA A 194 -1.03 -0.64 25.97
N SER A 195 -0.76 -1.56 26.90
CA SER A 195 0.47 -1.57 27.72
C SER A 195 1.71 -1.82 26.85
N VAL A 196 1.63 -2.77 25.91
CA VAL A 196 2.72 -3.05 24.97
C VAL A 196 3.00 -1.83 24.09
N ALA A 197 1.97 -1.20 23.54
CA ALA A 197 2.12 0.00 22.73
C ALA A 197 2.75 1.16 23.51
N PHE A 198 2.29 1.38 24.77
CA PHE A 198 2.87 2.38 25.68
C PHE A 198 4.36 2.15 25.91
N ASP A 199 4.73 0.92 26.31
CA ASP A 199 6.12 0.55 26.59
C ASP A 199 6.99 0.64 25.35
N THR A 200 6.44 0.32 24.16
CA THR A 200 7.17 0.40 22.90
C THR A 200 7.53 1.84 22.58
N VAL A 201 6.57 2.77 22.62
CA VAL A 201 6.84 4.18 22.32
C VAL A 201 7.80 4.77 23.35
N LYS A 202 7.61 4.45 24.64
CA LYS A 202 8.50 4.90 25.71
C LYS A 202 9.93 4.38 25.55
N SER A 203 10.08 3.10 25.22
CA SER A 203 11.38 2.47 24.95
C SER A 203 12.05 3.09 23.72
N ALA A 204 11.30 3.37 22.67
CA ALA A 204 11.81 3.99 21.46
C ALA A 204 12.35 5.40 21.71
N ILE A 205 11.64 6.21 22.49
CA ILE A 205 12.10 7.54 22.93
C ILE A 205 13.42 7.42 23.70
N ALA A 206 13.47 6.49 24.69
CA ALA A 206 14.66 6.29 25.51
C ALA A 206 15.89 5.81 24.71
N GLN A 207 15.66 5.16 23.57
CA GLN A 207 16.70 4.68 22.67
C GLN A 207 17.04 5.65 21.53
N ASP A 208 16.39 6.81 21.47
CA ASP A 208 16.49 7.74 20.33
C ASP A 208 16.23 7.05 19.00
N ALA A 209 15.11 6.32 18.92
CA ALA A 209 14.68 5.65 17.71
C ALA A 209 14.01 6.66 16.74
N ASP A 210 14.16 6.39 15.44
CA ASP A 210 13.54 7.22 14.39
C ASP A 210 12.09 6.81 14.13
N VAL A 211 11.82 5.49 14.13
CA VAL A 211 10.54 4.90 13.75
C VAL A 211 10.08 3.85 14.74
N VAL A 212 8.79 3.88 15.06
CA VAL A 212 8.08 2.83 15.82
C VAL A 212 6.99 2.24 14.96
N ILE A 213 6.89 0.91 14.90
CA ILE A 213 5.80 0.22 14.20
C ILE A 213 5.10 -0.72 15.17
N ILE A 214 3.80 -0.54 15.37
CA ILE A 214 2.97 -1.32 16.30
C ILE A 214 2.09 -2.31 15.52
N ASP A 215 2.28 -3.62 15.76
CA ASP A 215 1.38 -4.68 15.30
C ASP A 215 0.15 -4.76 16.21
N THR A 216 -1.06 -4.85 15.64
CA THR A 216 -2.30 -4.92 16.42
C THR A 216 -3.12 -6.16 16.07
N ALA A 217 -4.04 -6.53 16.97
CA ALA A 217 -5.00 -7.59 16.69
C ALA A 217 -5.92 -7.26 15.50
N GLY A 218 -6.47 -8.31 14.87
CA GLY A 218 -7.34 -8.16 13.70
C GLY A 218 -8.62 -9.01 13.75
N ARG A 219 -9.23 -9.16 14.93
CA ARG A 219 -10.41 -10.03 15.16
C ARG A 219 -11.71 -9.32 14.86
N LEU A 220 -12.04 -9.13 13.56
CA LEU A 220 -13.22 -8.37 13.12
C LEU A 220 -14.56 -9.04 13.53
N HIS A 221 -14.58 -10.34 13.84
CA HIS A 221 -15.78 -11.02 14.33
C HIS A 221 -16.24 -10.49 15.71
N ASN A 222 -15.35 -9.90 16.50
CA ASN A 222 -15.67 -9.11 17.68
C ASN A 222 -15.38 -7.63 17.40
N LYS A 223 -16.14 -7.04 16.50
CA LYS A 223 -15.92 -5.70 15.98
C LYS A 223 -15.85 -4.64 17.08
N VAL A 224 -16.80 -4.62 18.00
CA VAL A 224 -16.87 -3.61 19.08
C VAL A 224 -15.62 -3.70 19.96
N GLY A 225 -15.27 -4.90 20.45
CA GLY A 225 -14.11 -5.09 21.29
C GLY A 225 -12.78 -4.73 20.59
N LEU A 226 -12.66 -5.04 19.29
CA LEU A 226 -11.50 -4.66 18.50
C LEU A 226 -11.37 -3.13 18.38
N MET A 227 -12.46 -2.43 18.11
CA MET A 227 -12.45 -0.98 17.95
C MET A 227 -12.14 -0.24 19.25
N ASP A 228 -12.67 -0.73 20.37
CA ASP A 228 -12.34 -0.23 21.71
C ASP A 228 -10.84 -0.43 22.02
N GLU A 229 -10.30 -1.61 21.68
CA GLU A 229 -8.88 -1.93 21.83
C GLU A 229 -8.00 -0.99 21.01
N LEU A 230 -8.28 -0.81 19.71
CA LEU A 230 -7.54 0.08 18.82
C LEU A 230 -7.59 1.54 19.31
N SER A 231 -8.77 2.00 19.76
CA SER A 231 -8.95 3.34 20.33
C SER A 231 -8.13 3.52 21.62
N LYS A 232 -8.08 2.50 22.47
CA LYS A 232 -7.26 2.49 23.69
C LYS A 232 -5.77 2.56 23.37
N ILE A 233 -5.30 1.75 22.42
CA ILE A 233 -3.92 1.75 21.94
C ILE A 233 -3.54 3.16 21.45
N LYS A 234 -4.33 3.74 20.56
CA LYS A 234 -4.11 5.11 20.06
C LYS A 234 -4.01 6.14 21.18
N LYS A 235 -4.96 6.10 22.12
CA LYS A 235 -5.00 7.03 23.27
C LYS A 235 -3.77 6.94 24.17
N VAL A 236 -3.23 5.73 24.41
CA VAL A 236 -2.06 5.58 25.29
C VAL A 236 -0.76 5.98 24.58
N MET A 237 -0.63 5.75 23.28
CA MET A 237 0.50 6.26 22.51
C MET A 237 0.57 7.78 22.52
N GLY A 238 -0.59 8.46 22.37
CA GLY A 238 -0.69 9.92 22.45
C GLY A 238 -0.36 10.50 23.82
N LYS A 239 -0.48 9.72 24.92
CA LYS A 239 -0.02 10.12 26.25
C LYS A 239 1.52 10.07 26.41
N VAL A 240 2.18 9.19 25.69
CA VAL A 240 3.66 9.06 25.72
C VAL A 240 4.31 10.08 24.80
N ARG A 241 3.77 10.23 23.61
CA ARG A 241 4.19 11.22 22.62
C ARG A 241 2.97 11.92 22.04
N GLU A 242 2.87 13.21 22.26
CA GLU A 242 1.77 14.02 21.77
C GLU A 242 1.61 13.89 20.26
N GLY A 243 0.38 13.65 19.80
CA GLY A 243 0.04 13.45 18.41
C GLY A 243 0.25 12.02 17.88
N ALA A 244 0.82 11.09 18.67
CA ALA A 244 0.96 9.69 18.23
C ALA A 244 -0.38 8.94 18.23
N PRO A 245 -0.58 8.00 17.28
CA PRO A 245 0.30 7.67 16.15
C PRO A 245 0.26 8.75 15.07
N ASP A 246 1.38 8.92 14.33
CA ASP A 246 1.47 9.82 13.18
C ASP A 246 0.75 9.20 11.98
N GLU A 247 0.82 7.88 11.87
CA GLU A 247 0.21 7.14 10.77
C GLU A 247 -0.54 5.90 11.29
N VAL A 248 -1.74 5.69 10.77
CA VAL A 248 -2.53 4.46 10.96
C VAL A 248 -2.69 3.79 9.61
N LEU A 249 -1.93 2.71 9.39
CA LEU A 249 -1.94 1.94 8.15
C LEU A 249 -2.96 0.80 8.24
N LEU A 250 -3.97 0.84 7.39
CA LEU A 250 -4.91 -0.26 7.22
C LEU A 250 -4.40 -1.22 6.14
N VAL A 251 -4.11 -2.44 6.54
CA VAL A 251 -3.68 -3.51 5.62
C VAL A 251 -4.89 -4.28 5.12
N LEU A 252 -4.98 -4.41 3.80
CA LEU A 252 -6.05 -5.09 3.08
C LEU A 252 -5.47 -6.18 2.18
N ASP A 253 -6.18 -7.28 2.03
CA ASP A 253 -5.83 -8.38 1.13
C ASP A 253 -6.46 -8.14 -0.25
N GLY A 254 -5.67 -7.76 -1.25
CA GLY A 254 -6.11 -7.51 -2.62
C GLY A 254 -6.72 -8.73 -3.31
N SER A 255 -6.37 -9.95 -2.87
CA SER A 255 -6.94 -11.17 -3.45
C SER A 255 -8.42 -11.37 -3.10
N THR A 256 -8.92 -10.68 -2.07
CA THR A 256 -10.33 -10.76 -1.64
C THR A 256 -11.25 -9.84 -2.43
N GLY A 257 -10.70 -9.01 -3.33
CA GLY A 257 -11.46 -8.14 -4.23
C GLY A 257 -12.39 -7.19 -3.48
N GLN A 258 -13.66 -7.10 -3.85
CA GLN A 258 -14.64 -6.18 -3.23
C GLN A 258 -14.82 -6.37 -1.72
N ASN A 259 -14.50 -7.56 -1.17
CA ASN A 259 -14.53 -7.76 0.29
C ASN A 259 -13.46 -6.90 1.00
N ALA A 260 -12.30 -6.64 0.37
CA ALA A 260 -11.29 -5.74 0.92
C ALA A 260 -11.85 -4.32 1.09
N LYS A 261 -12.63 -3.84 0.13
CA LYS A 261 -13.30 -2.55 0.18
C LYS A 261 -14.31 -2.44 1.33
N GLU A 262 -15.13 -3.47 1.52
CA GLU A 262 -16.09 -3.49 2.64
C GLU A 262 -15.37 -3.53 4.01
N GLN A 263 -14.28 -4.29 4.13
CA GLN A 263 -13.43 -4.25 5.33
C GLN A 263 -12.88 -2.84 5.56
N ALA A 264 -12.39 -2.18 4.51
CA ALA A 264 -11.85 -0.83 4.61
C ALA A 264 -12.90 0.15 5.16
N LYS A 265 -14.11 0.16 4.61
CA LYS A 265 -15.23 0.99 5.10
C LYS A 265 -15.50 0.80 6.59
N GLU A 266 -15.42 -0.44 7.07
CA GLU A 266 -15.66 -0.76 8.48
C GLU A 266 -14.54 -0.24 9.39
N PHE A 267 -13.27 -0.37 9.00
CA PHE A 267 -12.16 0.18 9.78
C PHE A 267 -12.15 1.71 9.79
N VAL A 268 -12.44 2.34 8.66
CA VAL A 268 -12.50 3.81 8.54
C VAL A 268 -13.57 4.42 9.44
N LYS A 269 -14.72 3.76 9.58
CA LYS A 269 -15.78 4.20 10.52
C LYS A 269 -15.34 4.14 11.97
N ALA A 270 -14.42 3.27 12.30
CA ALA A 270 -14.09 2.90 13.66
C ALA A 270 -12.74 3.46 14.16
N THR A 271 -11.81 3.75 13.24
CA THR A 271 -10.52 4.36 13.57
C THR A 271 -10.10 5.35 12.49
N THR A 272 -9.27 6.32 12.86
CA THR A 272 -8.73 7.29 11.91
C THR A 272 -7.63 6.64 11.09
N VAL A 273 -7.98 6.00 9.97
CA VAL A 273 -7.02 5.46 9.00
C VAL A 273 -6.42 6.61 8.21
N THR A 274 -5.10 6.66 8.07
CA THR A 274 -4.38 7.71 7.34
C THR A 274 -3.78 7.20 6.04
N GLY A 275 -3.62 5.89 5.90
CA GLY A 275 -3.05 5.27 4.69
C GLY A 275 -3.47 3.82 4.53
N LEU A 276 -3.49 3.35 3.30
CA LEU A 276 -3.83 1.97 2.94
C LEU A 276 -2.60 1.21 2.49
N VAL A 277 -2.55 -0.07 2.86
CA VAL A 277 -1.58 -1.05 2.34
C VAL A 277 -2.36 -2.18 1.68
N ILE A 278 -2.16 -2.40 0.39
CA ILE A 278 -2.85 -3.48 -0.34
C ILE A 278 -1.86 -4.58 -0.66
N THR A 279 -2.06 -5.76 -0.09
CA THR A 279 -1.15 -6.92 -0.16
C THR A 279 -1.64 -7.98 -1.12
N LYS A 280 -0.79 -8.99 -1.41
CA LYS A 280 -1.09 -10.21 -2.19
C LYS A 280 -1.57 -9.94 -3.63
N LEU A 281 -1.08 -8.88 -4.23
CA LEU A 281 -1.42 -8.55 -5.62
C LEU A 281 -0.83 -9.57 -6.62
N ASP A 282 0.29 -10.20 -6.28
CA ASP A 282 0.94 -11.27 -7.05
C ASP A 282 0.13 -12.56 -7.15
N GLY A 283 -0.75 -12.78 -6.19
CA GLY A 283 -1.61 -13.98 -6.11
C GLY A 283 -2.90 -13.90 -6.93
N THR A 284 -3.29 -12.73 -7.46
CA THR A 284 -4.66 -12.48 -7.92
C THR A 284 -4.75 -11.86 -9.31
N ALA A 285 -5.86 -12.15 -10.01
CA ALA A 285 -6.30 -11.40 -11.19
C ALA A 285 -7.22 -10.19 -10.83
N LYS A 286 -7.45 -9.96 -9.54
CA LYS A 286 -8.37 -8.93 -8.99
C LYS A 286 -7.66 -7.67 -8.54
N GLY A 287 -6.43 -7.43 -9.00
CA GLY A 287 -5.63 -6.26 -8.59
C GLY A 287 -6.24 -4.90 -8.94
N GLY A 288 -7.25 -4.86 -9.82
CA GLY A 288 -8.06 -3.67 -10.09
C GLY A 288 -8.80 -3.13 -8.85
N VAL A 289 -8.97 -3.95 -7.80
CA VAL A 289 -9.52 -3.50 -6.51
C VAL A 289 -8.76 -2.30 -5.94
N VAL A 290 -7.46 -2.14 -6.25
CA VAL A 290 -6.65 -0.96 -5.86
C VAL A 290 -7.26 0.32 -6.43
N ILE A 291 -7.70 0.27 -7.70
CA ILE A 291 -8.35 1.40 -8.39
C ILE A 291 -9.68 1.73 -7.70
N GLY A 292 -10.52 0.71 -7.47
CA GLY A 292 -11.82 0.87 -6.82
C GLY A 292 -11.73 1.44 -5.41
N ILE A 293 -10.85 0.88 -4.58
CA ILE A 293 -10.62 1.35 -3.21
C ILE A 293 -10.11 2.80 -3.23
N SER A 294 -9.13 3.11 -4.08
CA SER A 294 -8.56 4.46 -4.16
C SER A 294 -9.58 5.49 -4.67
N ALA A 295 -10.44 5.13 -5.63
CA ALA A 295 -11.46 6.03 -6.17
C ALA A 295 -12.58 6.36 -5.17
N GLU A 296 -12.95 5.39 -4.32
CA GLU A 296 -14.10 5.52 -3.43
C GLU A 296 -13.75 5.91 -1.99
N MET A 297 -12.53 5.65 -1.55
CA MET A 297 -12.06 5.99 -0.21
C MET A 297 -11.25 7.28 -0.22
N ASP A 298 -11.54 8.15 0.73
CA ASP A 298 -10.81 9.42 0.91
C ASP A 298 -9.52 9.23 1.73
N ILE A 299 -8.81 8.13 1.41
CA ILE A 299 -7.59 7.71 2.10
C ILE A 299 -6.60 7.25 1.03
N PRO A 300 -5.35 7.75 1.03
CA PRO A 300 -4.37 7.38 0.02
C PRO A 300 -3.91 5.93 0.18
N VAL A 301 -3.70 5.24 -0.93
CA VAL A 301 -2.90 4.02 -0.96
C VAL A 301 -1.43 4.43 -0.80
N ARG A 302 -0.78 3.92 0.25
CA ARG A 302 0.63 4.23 0.56
C ARG A 302 1.57 3.15 0.05
N TRP A 303 1.16 1.89 0.21
CA TRP A 303 2.00 0.74 -0.06
C TRP A 303 1.24 -0.36 -0.77
N ILE A 304 1.93 -1.10 -1.64
CA ILE A 304 1.43 -2.31 -2.29
C ILE A 304 2.40 -3.47 -2.09
N GLY A 305 1.84 -4.65 -1.76
CA GLY A 305 2.57 -5.91 -1.67
C GLY A 305 2.42 -6.70 -2.96
N VAL A 306 3.54 -6.90 -3.64
CA VAL A 306 3.62 -7.50 -4.98
C VAL A 306 4.35 -8.85 -5.00
N GLY A 307 4.57 -9.44 -3.83
CA GLY A 307 5.23 -10.73 -3.66
C GLY A 307 5.59 -11.04 -2.21
N GLU A 308 6.24 -12.19 -1.98
CA GLU A 308 6.61 -12.68 -0.64
C GLU A 308 8.01 -12.22 -0.18
N GLY A 309 8.85 -11.73 -1.07
CA GLY A 309 10.21 -11.28 -0.77
C GLY A 309 10.24 -10.05 0.16
N MET A 310 11.39 -9.85 0.79
CA MET A 310 11.65 -8.76 1.73
C MET A 310 11.42 -7.38 1.10
N ASP A 311 11.78 -7.25 -0.18
CA ASP A 311 11.70 -6.00 -0.97
C ASP A 311 10.41 -5.91 -1.81
N ASP A 312 9.45 -6.85 -1.65
CA ASP A 312 8.22 -6.89 -2.44
C ASP A 312 7.07 -6.06 -1.80
N LEU A 313 7.42 -5.12 -0.94
CA LEU A 313 6.54 -4.03 -0.50
C LEU A 313 7.05 -2.75 -1.15
N GLN A 314 6.24 -2.15 -2.01
CA GLN A 314 6.60 -0.96 -2.76
C GLN A 314 5.72 0.22 -2.35
N GLU A 315 6.30 1.41 -2.37
CA GLU A 315 5.53 2.64 -2.28
C GLU A 315 4.61 2.74 -3.49
N PHE A 316 3.37 3.14 -3.25
CA PHE A 316 2.38 3.20 -4.32
C PHE A 316 2.60 4.43 -5.19
N ASP A 317 2.78 4.19 -6.47
CA ASP A 317 2.83 5.20 -7.53
C ASP A 317 1.71 4.91 -8.53
N ALA A 318 0.72 5.77 -8.57
CA ALA A 318 -0.49 5.59 -9.37
C ALA A 318 -0.18 5.48 -10.87
N ASP A 319 0.70 6.34 -11.39
CA ASP A 319 1.04 6.36 -12.81
C ASP A 319 1.79 5.09 -13.22
N LYS A 320 2.74 4.61 -12.39
CA LYS A 320 3.45 3.35 -12.63
C LYS A 320 2.52 2.15 -12.52
N PHE A 321 1.62 2.14 -11.54
CA PHE A 321 0.66 1.07 -11.34
C PHE A 321 -0.27 0.94 -12.55
N VAL A 322 -0.90 2.04 -12.98
CA VAL A 322 -1.79 2.07 -14.13
C VAL A 322 -1.02 1.74 -15.43
N ALA A 323 0.16 2.33 -15.62
CA ALA A 323 1.00 2.02 -16.79
C ALA A 323 1.34 0.52 -16.86
N THR A 324 1.59 -0.12 -15.72
CA THR A 324 1.90 -1.57 -15.66
C THR A 324 0.68 -2.44 -15.99
N LEU A 325 -0.52 -2.06 -15.51
CA LEU A 325 -1.75 -2.82 -15.79
C LEU A 325 -2.17 -2.78 -17.26
N PHE A 326 -1.96 -1.65 -17.92
CA PHE A 326 -2.37 -1.42 -19.31
C PHE A 326 -1.20 -1.45 -20.31
N ALA A 327 -0.07 -2.06 -19.93
CA ALA A 327 1.12 -2.17 -20.79
C ALA A 327 0.99 -3.23 -21.90
#